data_0c73d3e7eab41074a0cc0a781dcfabbe
#
_entry.id   0c73d3e7eab41074a0cc0a781dcfabbe
#
_cell.length_a   1.000
_cell.length_b   1.000
_cell.length_c   1.000
_cell.angle_alpha   90.00
_cell.angle_beta   90.00
_cell.angle_gamma   90.00
#
_symmetry.space_group_name_H-M   'P 1'
#
loop_
_entity.id
_entity.type
_entity.pdbx_description
1 polymer ?
#
loop_
_entity_poly.entity_id
_entity_poly.type
_entity_poly.pdbx_seq_one_letter_code
_entity_poly.pdbx_strand_id
1 'polypeptide(L)'
;MATQKQRMYGFFMVIVGAAFWGLSGTVAQHLFETSDVSVEWLVTVRLLLSGLLLLMIISAGKNRRAVWEIWKDQKSAIQLIVFGIVGMLGVQYTFLASIGTGNAAVATLLQYLAPVMIVLFMLVTRKNSFQSADICALVLAMGGTFLLLTNGSINNLTVSPLSVIWGLLSAAALAFYTLYSSSLLKKWGSALVIGWGMLIGGIGMGFIHPPWDVDVQGWTISENVSVGFIVIFGTLLGFYMYLTSLKYLFPQEASMLGCSEPVAAVASSILWLGVSFGLYQAAGAACILVMIFVLSQKKSAGKSAALKKQTNIQR
;
A
#
# COMPACT_ATOMS: atom_id res chain seq x y z
N MET A 1 21.78 -9.88 15.60
CA MET A 1 21.74 -9.40 14.21
C MET A 1 21.42 -10.58 13.30
N ALA A 2 20.59 -10.40 12.27
CA ALA A 2 20.31 -11.46 11.29
C ALA A 2 21.59 -11.84 10.53
N THR A 3 21.78 -13.13 10.25
CA THR A 3 22.91 -13.60 9.42
C THR A 3 22.78 -13.09 7.98
N GLN A 4 23.85 -13.09 7.20
CA GLN A 4 23.80 -12.66 5.80
C GLN A 4 22.77 -13.45 4.98
N LYS A 5 22.66 -14.77 5.20
CA LYS A 5 21.63 -15.62 4.56
C LYS A 5 20.21 -15.20 4.96
N GLN A 6 19.97 -14.87 6.22
CA GLN A 6 18.66 -14.39 6.71
C GLN A 6 18.30 -13.02 6.12
N ARG A 7 19.27 -12.11 5.96
CA ARG A 7 19.06 -10.82 5.29
C ARG A 7 18.70 -10.99 3.82
N MET A 8 19.39 -11.86 3.10
CA MET A 8 19.05 -12.18 1.69
C MET A 8 17.64 -12.72 1.55
N TYR A 9 17.22 -13.60 2.48
CA TYR A 9 15.84 -14.08 2.54
C TYR A 9 14.84 -12.94 2.79
N GLY A 10 15.16 -11.99 3.69
CA GLY A 10 14.38 -10.79 3.91
C GLY A 10 14.23 -9.92 2.66
N PHE A 11 15.32 -9.69 1.91
CA PHE A 11 15.29 -8.95 0.64
C PHE A 11 14.37 -9.62 -0.39
N PHE A 12 14.53 -10.94 -0.58
CA PHE A 12 13.65 -11.70 -1.46
C PHE A 12 12.17 -11.55 -1.09
N MET A 13 11.84 -11.67 0.19
CA MET A 13 10.46 -11.56 0.66
C MET A 13 9.85 -10.17 0.39
N VAL A 14 10.60 -9.08 0.62
CA VAL A 14 10.08 -7.74 0.33
C VAL A 14 9.85 -7.56 -1.17
N ILE A 15 10.86 -7.88 -1.99
CA ILE A 15 10.78 -7.65 -3.44
C ILE A 15 9.63 -8.45 -4.04
N VAL A 16 9.51 -9.73 -3.69
CA VAL A 16 8.44 -10.58 -4.22
C VAL A 16 7.07 -10.16 -3.67
N GLY A 17 6.97 -9.87 -2.37
CA GLY A 17 5.71 -9.43 -1.76
C GLY A 17 5.20 -8.11 -2.34
N ALA A 18 6.09 -7.14 -2.54
CA ALA A 18 5.73 -5.86 -3.15
C ALA A 18 5.44 -6.01 -4.66
N ALA A 19 6.17 -6.87 -5.37
CA ALA A 19 5.86 -7.19 -6.76
C ALA A 19 4.45 -7.84 -6.90
N PHE A 20 4.03 -8.68 -5.95
CA PHE A 20 2.67 -9.22 -5.93
C PHE A 20 1.61 -8.12 -5.76
N TRP A 21 1.87 -7.08 -4.97
CA TRP A 21 0.96 -5.93 -4.89
C TRP A 21 0.83 -5.22 -6.24
N GLY A 22 1.95 -4.91 -6.91
CA GLY A 22 1.94 -4.28 -8.21
C GLY A 22 1.24 -5.11 -9.29
N LEU A 23 1.57 -6.41 -9.39
CA LEU A 23 0.91 -7.35 -10.29
C LEU A 23 -0.58 -7.48 -10.01
N SER A 24 -0.97 -7.50 -8.73
CA SER A 24 -2.38 -7.56 -8.32
C SER A 24 -3.19 -6.36 -8.81
N GLY A 25 -2.58 -5.16 -8.83
CA GLY A 25 -3.20 -3.97 -9.42
C GLY A 25 -3.47 -4.14 -10.92
N THR A 26 -2.52 -4.69 -11.66
CA THR A 26 -2.67 -4.96 -13.10
C THR A 26 -3.69 -6.06 -13.38
N VAL A 27 -3.73 -7.12 -12.53
CA VAL A 27 -4.77 -8.16 -12.62
C VAL A 27 -6.15 -7.57 -12.32
N ALA A 28 -6.27 -6.66 -11.35
CA ALA A 28 -7.52 -5.97 -11.06
C ALA A 28 -7.96 -5.08 -12.23
N GLN A 29 -7.03 -4.35 -12.86
CA GLN A 29 -7.32 -3.58 -14.07
C GLN A 29 -7.89 -4.50 -15.17
N HIS A 30 -7.20 -5.60 -15.47
CA HIS A 30 -7.68 -6.57 -16.47
C HIS A 30 -9.08 -7.09 -16.14
N LEU A 31 -9.32 -7.42 -14.87
CA LEU A 31 -10.63 -7.90 -14.42
C LEU A 31 -11.74 -6.84 -14.64
N PHE A 32 -11.48 -5.57 -14.33
CA PHE A 32 -12.43 -4.48 -14.56
C PHE A 32 -12.68 -4.17 -16.04
N GLU A 33 -11.70 -4.44 -16.91
CA GLU A 33 -11.82 -4.24 -18.36
C GLU A 33 -12.54 -5.40 -19.09
N THR A 34 -12.50 -6.60 -18.50
CA THR A 34 -13.00 -7.82 -19.17
C THR A 34 -14.26 -8.41 -18.55
N SER A 35 -14.69 -7.91 -17.39
CA SER A 35 -15.86 -8.42 -16.68
C SER A 35 -16.65 -7.30 -16.01
N ASP A 36 -17.89 -7.59 -15.63
CA ASP A 36 -18.78 -6.68 -14.92
C ASP A 36 -18.53 -6.62 -13.39
N VAL A 37 -17.33 -7.02 -12.96
CA VAL A 37 -16.94 -6.98 -11.53
C VAL A 37 -16.80 -5.55 -11.07
N SER A 38 -17.60 -5.15 -10.08
CA SER A 38 -17.49 -3.81 -9.49
C SER A 38 -16.28 -3.69 -8.56
N VAL A 39 -15.76 -2.46 -8.45
CA VAL A 39 -14.67 -2.13 -7.53
C VAL A 39 -15.06 -2.48 -6.08
N GLU A 40 -16.28 -2.14 -5.69
CA GLU A 40 -16.87 -2.35 -4.38
C GLU A 40 -16.88 -3.82 -4.00
N TRP A 41 -17.36 -4.66 -4.90
CA TRP A 41 -17.40 -6.11 -4.69
C TRP A 41 -15.99 -6.69 -4.51
N LEU A 42 -15.06 -6.31 -5.38
CA LEU A 42 -13.68 -6.81 -5.30
C LEU A 42 -13.01 -6.39 -3.99
N VAL A 43 -13.24 -5.14 -3.52
CA VAL A 43 -12.75 -4.67 -2.21
C VAL A 43 -13.35 -5.49 -1.09
N THR A 44 -14.67 -5.74 -1.11
CA THR A 44 -15.35 -6.54 -0.10
C THR A 44 -14.74 -7.93 0.00
N VAL A 45 -14.68 -8.65 -1.11
CA VAL A 45 -14.22 -10.04 -1.17
C VAL A 45 -12.74 -10.16 -0.77
N ARG A 46 -11.87 -9.30 -1.34
CA ARG A 46 -10.44 -9.37 -1.01
C ARG A 46 -10.15 -9.06 0.46
N LEU A 47 -10.85 -8.09 1.05
CA LEU A 47 -10.65 -7.72 2.45
C LEU A 47 -11.22 -8.77 3.40
N LEU A 48 -12.44 -9.27 3.15
CA LEU A 48 -13.06 -10.31 3.98
C LEU A 48 -12.23 -11.60 3.97
N LEU A 49 -11.92 -12.12 2.77
CA LEU A 49 -11.21 -13.39 2.66
C LEU A 49 -9.78 -13.28 3.19
N SER A 50 -9.04 -12.23 2.82
CA SER A 50 -7.65 -12.08 3.28
C SER A 50 -7.58 -11.79 4.79
N GLY A 51 -8.49 -10.97 5.32
CA GLY A 51 -8.57 -10.69 6.74
C GLY A 51 -8.89 -11.94 7.54
N LEU A 52 -9.89 -12.72 7.11
CA LEU A 52 -10.28 -13.99 7.74
C LEU A 52 -9.13 -15.01 7.71
N LEU A 53 -8.51 -15.22 6.54
CA LEU A 53 -7.39 -16.15 6.37
C LEU A 53 -6.20 -15.75 7.26
N LEU A 54 -5.85 -14.47 7.30
CA LEU A 54 -4.74 -13.98 8.11
C LEU A 54 -5.02 -14.18 9.61
N LEU A 55 -6.23 -13.88 10.07
CA LEU A 55 -6.63 -14.11 11.47
C LEU A 55 -6.68 -15.61 11.80
N MET A 56 -7.11 -16.48 10.88
CA MET A 56 -7.07 -17.94 11.07
C MET A 56 -5.63 -18.44 11.23
N ILE A 57 -4.70 -17.97 10.38
CA ILE A 57 -3.27 -18.33 10.49
C ILE A 57 -2.70 -17.92 11.85
N ILE A 58 -3.03 -16.71 12.33
CA ILE A 58 -2.58 -16.23 13.64
C ILE A 58 -3.22 -17.06 14.78
N SER A 59 -4.50 -17.41 14.67
CA SER A 59 -5.24 -18.20 15.66
C SER A 59 -4.74 -19.64 15.76
N ALA A 60 -4.23 -20.20 14.67
CA ALA A 60 -3.59 -21.52 14.67
C ALA A 60 -2.18 -21.51 15.30
N GLY A 61 -1.58 -20.33 15.49
CA GLY A 61 -0.25 -20.15 16.06
C GLY A 61 -0.23 -19.98 17.58
N LYS A 62 0.96 -19.71 18.11
CA LYS A 62 1.18 -19.49 19.56
C LYS A 62 0.46 -18.25 20.11
N ASN A 63 0.11 -17.28 19.26
CA ASN A 63 -0.47 -15.99 19.65
C ASN A 63 -2.01 -15.96 19.54
N ARG A 64 -2.69 -17.11 19.58
CA ARG A 64 -4.15 -17.22 19.44
C ARG A 64 -4.95 -16.35 20.42
N ARG A 65 -4.45 -16.16 21.64
CA ARG A 65 -5.13 -15.33 22.65
C ARG A 65 -5.13 -13.85 22.26
N ALA A 66 -4.06 -13.35 21.67
CA ALA A 66 -3.93 -11.95 21.29
C ALA A 66 -5.01 -11.52 20.27
N VAL A 67 -5.55 -12.46 19.48
CA VAL A 67 -6.62 -12.19 18.50
C VAL A 67 -7.85 -11.58 19.16
N TRP A 68 -8.20 -12.04 20.37
CA TRP A 68 -9.36 -11.55 21.11
C TRP A 68 -9.00 -10.55 22.22
N GLU A 69 -7.77 -10.54 22.71
CA GLU A 69 -7.31 -9.62 23.76
C GLU A 69 -7.34 -8.16 23.32
N ILE A 70 -7.11 -7.87 22.05
CA ILE A 70 -7.18 -6.51 21.48
C ILE A 70 -8.55 -5.86 21.71
N TRP A 71 -9.64 -6.66 21.73
CA TRP A 71 -11.00 -6.18 21.94
C TRP A 71 -11.33 -5.88 23.42
N LYS A 72 -10.56 -6.42 24.35
CA LYS A 72 -10.71 -6.14 25.78
C LYS A 72 -10.17 -4.75 26.15
N ASP A 73 -9.27 -4.21 25.36
CA ASP A 73 -8.78 -2.84 25.55
C ASP A 73 -9.60 -1.87 24.70
N GLN A 74 -10.58 -1.23 25.34
CA GLN A 74 -11.54 -0.34 24.68
C GLN A 74 -10.86 0.70 23.77
N LYS A 75 -9.73 1.29 24.20
CA LYS A 75 -8.99 2.26 23.41
C LYS A 75 -8.43 1.63 22.11
N SER A 76 -7.83 0.46 22.22
CA SER A 76 -7.33 -0.29 21.06
C SER A 76 -8.46 -0.76 20.15
N ALA A 77 -9.60 -1.18 20.68
CA ALA A 77 -10.77 -1.60 19.91
C ALA A 77 -11.33 -0.45 19.06
N ILE A 78 -11.56 0.73 19.66
CA ILE A 78 -12.03 1.92 18.93
C ILE A 78 -11.01 2.31 17.86
N GLN A 79 -9.72 2.36 18.23
CA GLN A 79 -8.65 2.69 17.29
C GLN A 79 -8.58 1.69 16.12
N LEU A 80 -8.83 0.41 16.39
CA LEU A 80 -8.85 -0.66 15.40
C LEU A 80 -10.02 -0.51 14.42
N ILE A 81 -11.23 -0.16 14.92
CA ILE A 81 -12.40 0.10 14.08
C ILE A 81 -12.14 1.28 13.15
N VAL A 82 -11.66 2.41 13.69
CA VAL A 82 -11.33 3.59 12.88
C VAL A 82 -10.23 3.26 11.86
N PHE A 83 -9.21 2.52 12.25
CA PHE A 83 -8.17 2.05 11.35
C PHE A 83 -8.73 1.15 10.24
N GLY A 84 -9.64 0.22 10.57
CA GLY A 84 -10.26 -0.69 9.61
C GLY A 84 -11.11 0.05 8.56
N ILE A 85 -11.95 0.98 9.01
CA ILE A 85 -12.88 1.70 8.11
C ILE A 85 -12.18 2.84 7.37
N VAL A 86 -11.51 3.74 8.06
CA VAL A 86 -10.93 4.94 7.42
C VAL A 86 -9.55 4.63 6.82
N GLY A 87 -8.73 3.85 7.52
CA GLY A 87 -7.39 3.48 7.06
C GLY A 87 -7.41 2.38 6.02
N MET A 88 -7.77 1.16 6.41
CA MET A 88 -7.66 -0.03 5.54
C MET A 88 -8.64 0.03 4.38
N LEU A 89 -9.93 0.17 4.65
CA LEU A 89 -10.95 0.26 3.59
C LEU A 89 -10.73 1.49 2.73
N GLY A 90 -10.43 2.66 3.34
CA GLY A 90 -10.15 3.89 2.60
C GLY A 90 -9.03 3.72 1.58
N VAL A 91 -7.88 3.14 1.98
CA VAL A 91 -6.76 2.87 1.06
C VAL A 91 -7.17 1.92 -0.06
N GLN A 92 -7.80 0.80 0.30
CA GLN A 92 -8.11 -0.26 -0.65
C GLN A 92 -9.16 0.14 -1.67
N TYR A 93 -10.21 0.84 -1.23
CA TYR A 93 -11.26 1.31 -2.12
C TYR A 93 -10.76 2.40 -3.07
N THR A 94 -10.14 3.45 -2.53
CA THR A 94 -9.68 4.57 -3.36
C THR A 94 -8.59 4.16 -4.35
N PHE A 95 -7.73 3.19 -3.98
CA PHE A 95 -6.74 2.63 -4.88
C PHE A 95 -7.38 1.86 -6.05
N LEU A 96 -8.29 0.93 -5.75
CA LEU A 96 -8.98 0.16 -6.81
C LEU A 96 -9.93 1.03 -7.65
N ALA A 97 -10.56 2.05 -7.06
CA ALA A 97 -11.35 3.03 -7.80
C ALA A 97 -10.49 3.86 -8.77
N SER A 98 -9.26 4.19 -8.37
CA SER A 98 -8.29 4.83 -9.27
C SER A 98 -7.90 3.92 -10.43
N ILE A 99 -7.72 2.61 -10.18
CA ILE A 99 -7.45 1.62 -11.24
C ILE A 99 -8.65 1.49 -12.17
N GLY A 100 -9.84 1.30 -11.64
CA GLY A 100 -11.06 1.09 -12.43
C GLY A 100 -11.48 2.29 -13.29
N THR A 101 -11.03 3.50 -12.93
CA THR A 101 -11.27 4.73 -13.70
C THR A 101 -10.07 5.21 -14.52
N GLY A 102 -8.94 4.49 -14.45
CA GLY A 102 -7.69 4.82 -15.14
C GLY A 102 -6.87 3.58 -15.48
N ASN A 103 -5.71 3.42 -14.84
CA ASN A 103 -4.87 2.22 -14.97
C ASN A 103 -4.03 1.97 -13.70
N ALA A 104 -3.54 0.73 -13.56
CA ALA A 104 -2.79 0.30 -12.39
C ALA A 104 -1.44 1.02 -12.23
N ALA A 105 -0.75 1.34 -13.34
CA ALA A 105 0.52 2.04 -13.30
C ALA A 105 0.38 3.44 -12.68
N VAL A 106 -0.55 4.24 -13.19
CA VAL A 106 -0.80 5.61 -12.69
C VAL A 106 -1.35 5.59 -11.26
N ALA A 107 -2.33 4.72 -10.98
CA ALA A 107 -2.91 4.58 -9.64
C ALA A 107 -1.84 4.26 -8.59
N THR A 108 -0.95 3.30 -8.86
CA THR A 108 0.14 2.93 -7.95
C THR A 108 1.11 4.09 -7.75
N LEU A 109 1.54 4.76 -8.83
CA LEU A 109 2.46 5.90 -8.72
C LEU A 109 1.86 7.07 -7.95
N LEU A 110 0.56 7.37 -8.13
CA LEU A 110 -0.15 8.39 -7.34
C LEU A 110 -0.23 8.01 -5.86
N GLN A 111 -0.53 6.75 -5.53
CA GLN A 111 -0.55 6.29 -4.14
C GLN A 111 0.82 6.46 -3.47
N TYR A 112 1.91 6.30 -4.20
CA TYR A 112 3.27 6.51 -3.69
C TYR A 112 3.62 7.98 -3.38
N LEU A 113 2.70 8.93 -3.57
CA LEU A 113 2.80 10.29 -3.01
C LEU A 113 2.50 10.33 -1.50
N ALA A 114 2.00 9.27 -0.90
CA ALA A 114 1.70 9.20 0.54
C ALA A 114 2.87 9.64 1.44
N PRO A 115 4.15 9.28 1.22
CA PRO A 115 5.26 9.78 2.02
C PRO A 115 5.39 11.31 1.99
N VAL A 116 5.11 11.95 0.87
CA VAL A 116 5.10 13.43 0.76
C VAL A 116 3.95 14.01 1.57
N MET A 117 2.76 13.41 1.49
CA MET A 117 1.61 13.85 2.30
C MET A 117 1.89 13.73 3.80
N ILE A 118 2.60 12.66 4.23
CA ILE A 118 3.06 12.50 5.62
C ILE A 118 4.02 13.63 6.00
N VAL A 119 4.99 13.97 5.14
CA VAL A 119 5.94 15.06 5.40
C VAL A 119 5.19 16.38 5.52
N LEU A 120 4.29 16.71 4.59
CA LEU A 120 3.49 17.93 4.63
C LEU A 120 2.65 18.02 5.92
N PHE A 121 1.99 16.91 6.30
CA PHE A 121 1.23 16.85 7.56
C PHE A 121 2.11 17.12 8.80
N MET A 122 3.31 16.52 8.85
CA MET A 122 4.25 16.72 9.95
C MET A 122 4.79 18.17 10.02
N LEU A 123 4.91 18.84 8.89
CA LEU A 123 5.31 20.23 8.78
C LEU A 123 4.19 21.17 9.26
N VAL A 124 2.97 20.98 8.76
CA VAL A 124 1.81 21.79 9.17
C VAL A 124 1.55 21.66 10.67
N THR A 125 1.72 20.46 11.23
CA THR A 125 1.56 20.21 12.67
C THR A 125 2.79 20.61 13.50
N ARG A 126 3.81 21.25 12.91
CA ARG A 126 5.06 21.69 13.53
C ARG A 126 5.81 20.61 14.30
N LYS A 127 5.62 19.36 13.94
CA LYS A 127 6.31 18.20 14.54
C LYS A 127 7.74 18.04 14.04
N ASN A 128 8.06 18.62 12.89
CA ASN A 128 9.42 18.61 12.31
C ASN A 128 9.77 19.96 11.68
N SER A 129 11.08 20.27 11.61
CA SER A 129 11.61 21.39 10.82
C SER A 129 11.81 20.97 9.36
N PHE A 130 11.65 21.92 8.45
CA PHE A 130 11.90 21.76 7.01
C PHE A 130 13.39 21.47 6.76
N GLN A 131 13.67 20.47 5.96
CA GLN A 131 15.03 20.13 5.52
C GLN A 131 15.11 20.17 3.99
N SER A 132 16.32 20.35 3.45
CA SER A 132 16.54 20.38 1.99
C SER A 132 16.01 19.12 1.28
N ALA A 133 16.09 17.96 1.93
CA ALA A 133 15.52 16.71 1.42
C ALA A 133 13.98 16.77 1.25
N ASP A 134 13.26 17.53 2.08
CA ASP A 134 11.80 17.69 1.96
C ASP A 134 11.45 18.55 0.74
N ILE A 135 12.23 19.60 0.49
CA ILE A 135 12.06 20.45 -0.69
C ILE A 135 12.34 19.63 -1.96
N CYS A 136 13.44 18.89 -1.99
CA CYS A 136 13.77 18.02 -3.12
C CYS A 136 12.66 16.99 -3.38
N ALA A 137 12.16 16.34 -2.33
CA ALA A 137 11.07 15.38 -2.45
C ALA A 137 9.78 16.01 -2.96
N LEU A 138 9.43 17.23 -2.50
CA LEU A 138 8.24 17.95 -2.94
C LEU A 138 8.34 18.32 -4.43
N VAL A 139 9.50 18.84 -4.88
CA VAL A 139 9.75 19.19 -6.28
C VAL A 139 9.65 17.94 -7.16
N LEU A 140 10.29 16.83 -6.76
CA LEU A 140 10.21 15.55 -7.47
C LEU A 140 8.78 14.99 -7.51
N ALA A 141 8.02 15.11 -6.42
CA ALA A 141 6.63 14.70 -6.37
C ALA A 141 5.76 15.50 -7.34
N MET A 142 5.83 16.82 -7.27
CA MET A 142 5.04 17.72 -8.13
C MET A 142 5.41 17.57 -9.60
N GLY A 143 6.72 17.66 -9.93
CA GLY A 143 7.22 17.52 -11.30
C GLY A 143 6.97 16.11 -11.85
N GLY A 144 7.23 15.07 -11.05
CA GLY A 144 6.98 13.69 -11.44
C GLY A 144 5.50 13.41 -11.71
N THR A 145 4.61 13.88 -10.84
CA THR A 145 3.16 13.73 -11.02
C THR A 145 2.67 14.50 -12.25
N PHE A 146 3.16 15.72 -12.46
CA PHE A 146 2.83 16.50 -13.65
C PHE A 146 3.22 15.76 -14.94
N LEU A 147 4.46 15.29 -15.05
CA LEU A 147 4.93 14.53 -16.22
C LEU A 147 4.16 13.23 -16.42
N LEU A 148 3.86 12.53 -15.33
CA LEU A 148 3.08 11.28 -15.36
C LEU A 148 1.68 11.49 -15.92
N LEU A 149 0.98 12.53 -15.44
CA LEU A 149 -0.42 12.76 -15.77
C LEU A 149 -0.61 13.43 -17.15
N THR A 150 0.35 14.23 -17.60
CA THR A 150 0.22 15.01 -18.84
C THR A 150 0.99 14.39 -20.01
N ASN A 151 1.94 13.49 -19.74
CA ASN A 151 2.89 13.01 -20.74
C ASN A 151 3.53 14.15 -21.56
N GLY A 152 3.77 15.30 -20.90
CA GLY A 152 4.35 16.49 -21.51
C GLY A 152 3.35 17.39 -22.28
N SER A 153 2.06 17.04 -22.36
CA SER A 153 1.01 17.82 -23.00
C SER A 153 0.08 18.46 -21.97
N ILE A 154 0.11 19.77 -21.84
CA ILE A 154 -0.70 20.50 -20.83
C ILE A 154 -2.21 20.36 -21.08
N ASN A 155 -2.63 20.07 -22.30
CA ASN A 155 -4.02 20.08 -22.70
C ASN A 155 -4.76 18.74 -22.49
N ASN A 156 -4.04 17.65 -22.27
CA ASN A 156 -4.63 16.31 -22.16
C ASN A 156 -4.04 15.54 -20.97
N LEU A 157 -4.91 14.98 -20.14
CA LEU A 157 -4.50 14.01 -19.12
C LEU A 157 -4.42 12.61 -19.74
N THR A 158 -3.46 11.81 -19.30
CA THR A 158 -3.25 10.42 -19.75
C THR A 158 -4.27 9.44 -19.17
N VAL A 159 -4.95 9.85 -18.10
CA VAL A 159 -6.04 9.11 -17.43
C VAL A 159 -7.17 10.06 -17.11
N SER A 160 -8.34 9.51 -16.76
CA SER A 160 -9.50 10.34 -16.39
C SER A 160 -9.20 11.19 -15.16
N PRO A 161 -9.77 12.41 -15.06
CA PRO A 161 -9.65 13.25 -13.86
C PRO A 161 -10.13 12.53 -12.59
N LEU A 162 -11.12 11.65 -12.72
CA LEU A 162 -11.66 10.86 -11.61
C LEU A 162 -10.61 9.86 -11.08
N SER A 163 -9.83 9.22 -11.97
CA SER A 163 -8.70 8.36 -11.58
C SER A 163 -7.65 9.14 -10.76
N VAL A 164 -7.34 10.37 -11.17
CA VAL A 164 -6.39 11.23 -10.45
C VAL A 164 -6.92 11.56 -9.05
N ILE A 165 -8.20 11.92 -8.93
CA ILE A 165 -8.83 12.22 -7.63
C ILE A 165 -8.75 10.99 -6.72
N TRP A 166 -9.15 9.81 -7.20
CA TRP A 166 -9.07 8.57 -6.42
C TRP A 166 -7.65 8.21 -6.05
N GLY A 167 -6.68 8.38 -6.95
CA GLY A 167 -5.27 8.13 -6.68
C GLY A 167 -4.68 9.05 -5.61
N LEU A 168 -5.03 10.34 -5.62
CA LEU A 168 -4.62 11.29 -4.57
C LEU A 168 -5.31 11.00 -3.23
N LEU A 169 -6.59 10.62 -3.25
CA LEU A 169 -7.31 10.16 -2.05
C LEU A 169 -6.68 8.89 -1.49
N SER A 170 -6.22 7.97 -2.35
CA SER A 170 -5.50 6.77 -1.94
C SER A 170 -4.17 7.10 -1.24
N ALA A 171 -3.42 8.08 -1.76
CA ALA A 171 -2.20 8.55 -1.09
C ALA A 171 -2.50 9.18 0.28
N ALA A 172 -3.58 9.98 0.39
CA ALA A 172 -4.01 10.57 1.66
C ALA A 172 -4.48 9.50 2.66
N ALA A 173 -5.26 8.52 2.20
CA ALA A 173 -5.69 7.40 3.02
C ALA A 173 -4.51 6.55 3.51
N LEU A 174 -3.50 6.31 2.66
CA LEU A 174 -2.27 5.59 3.03
C LEU A 174 -1.42 6.40 4.02
N ALA A 175 -1.39 7.73 3.91
CA ALA A 175 -0.75 8.59 4.88
C ALA A 175 -1.45 8.50 6.25
N PHE A 176 -2.80 8.57 6.26
CA PHE A 176 -3.60 8.37 7.48
C PHE A 176 -3.37 6.97 8.06
N TYR A 177 -3.50 5.90 7.25
CA TYR A 177 -3.22 4.53 7.63
C TYR A 177 -1.88 4.41 8.36
N THR A 178 -0.83 4.98 7.77
CA THR A 178 0.54 4.89 8.29
C THR A 178 0.73 5.62 9.61
N LEU A 179 0.18 6.82 9.72
CA LEU A 179 0.33 7.66 10.92
C LEU A 179 -0.55 7.17 12.07
N TYR A 180 -1.81 6.85 11.78
CA TYR A 180 -2.81 6.49 12.79
C TYR A 180 -2.56 5.14 13.41
N SER A 181 -2.16 4.13 12.60
CA SER A 181 -1.95 2.76 13.06
C SER A 181 -0.65 2.56 13.86
N SER A 182 0.29 3.50 13.82
CA SER A 182 1.65 3.31 14.32
C SER A 182 1.74 2.84 15.78
N SER A 183 0.89 3.38 16.66
CA SER A 183 0.81 2.98 18.08
C SER A 183 0.18 1.59 18.24
N LEU A 184 -0.87 1.30 17.47
CA LEU A 184 -1.59 0.04 17.49
C LEU A 184 -0.72 -1.12 17.01
N LEU A 185 0.02 -0.90 15.91
CA LEU A 185 0.97 -1.86 15.33
C LEU A 185 2.11 -2.21 16.31
N LYS A 186 2.61 -1.21 17.06
CA LYS A 186 3.65 -1.43 18.07
C LYS A 186 3.14 -2.24 19.26
N LYS A 187 1.90 -2.01 19.70
CA LYS A 187 1.32 -2.66 20.87
C LYS A 187 0.90 -4.10 20.59
N TRP A 188 0.26 -4.36 19.45
CA TRP A 188 -0.42 -5.63 19.16
C TRP A 188 0.25 -6.44 18.04
N GLY A 189 1.21 -5.88 17.35
CA GLY A 189 1.87 -6.50 16.21
C GLY A 189 1.14 -6.29 14.88
N SER A 190 1.92 -6.21 13.81
CA SER A 190 1.41 -5.80 12.49
C SER A 190 0.42 -6.79 11.89
N ALA A 191 0.70 -8.10 11.96
CA ALA A 191 -0.17 -9.11 11.35
C ALA A 191 -1.58 -9.12 11.95
N LEU A 192 -1.69 -9.01 13.28
CA LEU A 192 -2.97 -8.98 13.98
C LEU A 192 -3.80 -7.75 13.62
N VAL A 193 -3.18 -6.57 13.68
CA VAL A 193 -3.85 -5.29 13.40
C VAL A 193 -4.30 -5.21 11.93
N ILE A 194 -3.46 -5.68 11.01
CA ILE A 194 -3.80 -5.72 9.57
C ILE A 194 -4.92 -6.72 9.31
N GLY A 195 -4.86 -7.93 9.90
CA GLY A 195 -5.91 -8.94 9.73
C GLY A 195 -7.28 -8.44 10.20
N TRP A 196 -7.36 -7.85 11.40
CA TRP A 196 -8.59 -7.22 11.88
C TRP A 196 -8.99 -6.00 11.06
N GLY A 197 -8.02 -5.15 10.66
CA GLY A 197 -8.30 -3.99 9.81
C GLY A 197 -8.91 -4.38 8.47
N MET A 198 -8.40 -5.45 7.84
CA MET A 198 -8.98 -6.01 6.62
C MET A 198 -10.39 -6.54 6.89
N LEU A 199 -10.59 -7.34 7.93
CA LEU A 199 -11.91 -7.92 8.23
C LEU A 199 -12.95 -6.83 8.53
N ILE A 200 -12.60 -5.83 9.34
CA ILE A 200 -13.48 -4.68 9.65
C ILE A 200 -13.78 -3.87 8.39
N GLY A 201 -12.76 -3.57 7.59
CA GLY A 201 -12.93 -2.84 6.32
C GLY A 201 -13.80 -3.62 5.33
N GLY A 202 -13.60 -4.95 5.23
CA GLY A 202 -14.40 -5.82 4.39
C GLY A 202 -15.86 -5.92 4.86
N ILE A 203 -16.11 -6.01 6.17
CA ILE A 203 -17.47 -5.96 6.73
C ILE A 203 -18.10 -4.58 6.41
N GLY A 204 -17.36 -3.49 6.63
CA GLY A 204 -17.84 -2.14 6.32
C GLY A 204 -18.26 -1.98 4.86
N MET A 205 -17.46 -2.47 3.92
CA MET A 205 -17.81 -2.42 2.48
C MET A 205 -18.93 -3.40 2.13
N GLY A 206 -18.99 -4.54 2.82
CA GLY A 206 -20.06 -5.54 2.63
C GLY A 206 -21.48 -5.03 2.95
N PHE A 207 -21.63 -3.95 3.75
CA PHE A 207 -22.91 -3.25 3.93
C PHE A 207 -23.31 -2.42 2.70
N ILE A 208 -22.32 -2.00 1.89
CA ILE A 208 -22.56 -1.23 0.66
C ILE A 208 -22.73 -2.19 -0.52
N HIS A 209 -21.82 -3.15 -0.63
CA HIS A 209 -21.83 -4.17 -1.69
C HIS A 209 -21.53 -5.55 -1.09
N PRO A 210 -22.56 -6.36 -0.81
CA PRO A 210 -22.40 -7.68 -0.23
C PRO A 210 -21.57 -8.63 -1.10
N PRO A 211 -20.81 -9.58 -0.52
CA PRO A 211 -19.96 -10.49 -1.29
C PRO A 211 -20.74 -11.47 -2.19
N TRP A 212 -22.01 -11.67 -1.95
CA TRP A 212 -22.91 -12.52 -2.75
C TRP A 212 -23.65 -11.74 -3.85
N ASP A 213 -23.51 -10.42 -3.91
CA ASP A 213 -24.15 -9.55 -4.90
C ASP A 213 -23.26 -9.45 -6.16
N VAL A 214 -23.06 -10.58 -6.82
CA VAL A 214 -22.35 -10.69 -8.09
C VAL A 214 -22.91 -11.88 -8.87
N ASP A 215 -23.10 -11.69 -10.16
CA ASP A 215 -23.47 -12.81 -11.04
C ASP A 215 -22.20 -13.52 -11.50
N VAL A 216 -21.94 -14.70 -10.90
CA VAL A 216 -20.81 -15.57 -11.25
C VAL A 216 -21.14 -16.58 -12.33
N GLN A 217 -22.41 -16.65 -12.83
CA GLN A 217 -22.84 -17.68 -13.77
C GLN A 217 -22.16 -17.56 -15.13
N GLY A 218 -21.75 -16.34 -15.51
CA GLY A 218 -21.00 -16.07 -16.74
C GLY A 218 -19.47 -16.10 -16.59
N TRP A 219 -18.94 -16.35 -15.40
CA TRP A 219 -17.51 -16.24 -15.15
C TRP A 219 -16.74 -17.40 -15.80
N THR A 220 -15.72 -17.03 -16.53
CA THR A 220 -14.73 -17.98 -17.07
C THR A 220 -13.72 -18.37 -15.99
N ILE A 221 -12.85 -19.31 -16.33
CA ILE A 221 -11.72 -19.68 -15.47
C ILE A 221 -10.81 -18.48 -15.23
N SER A 222 -10.69 -17.56 -16.20
CA SER A 222 -9.84 -16.37 -16.11
C SER A 222 -10.27 -15.43 -14.98
N GLU A 223 -11.56 -15.09 -14.87
CA GLU A 223 -12.06 -14.22 -13.79
C GLU A 223 -11.87 -14.86 -12.41
N ASN A 224 -12.19 -16.14 -12.28
CA ASN A 224 -12.01 -16.88 -11.02
C ASN A 224 -10.54 -16.90 -10.57
N VAL A 225 -9.61 -17.17 -11.51
CA VAL A 225 -8.16 -17.17 -11.25
C VAL A 225 -7.69 -15.77 -10.90
N SER A 226 -8.18 -14.73 -11.57
CA SER A 226 -7.84 -13.33 -11.30
C SER A 226 -8.25 -12.91 -9.90
N VAL A 227 -9.48 -13.18 -9.48
CA VAL A 227 -9.95 -12.91 -8.10
C VAL A 227 -9.13 -13.71 -7.09
N GLY A 228 -8.89 -15.00 -7.34
CA GLY A 228 -8.04 -15.84 -6.49
C GLY A 228 -6.61 -15.29 -6.36
N PHE A 229 -6.03 -14.84 -7.46
CA PHE A 229 -4.70 -14.21 -7.47
C PHE A 229 -4.66 -12.92 -6.64
N ILE A 230 -5.65 -12.04 -6.81
CA ILE A 230 -5.75 -10.77 -6.09
C ILE A 230 -5.86 -11.03 -4.58
N VAL A 231 -6.69 -11.99 -4.16
CA VAL A 231 -6.91 -12.32 -2.74
C VAL A 231 -5.66 -12.98 -2.14
N ILE A 232 -5.13 -14.02 -2.79
CA ILE A 232 -4.06 -14.84 -2.23
C ILE A 232 -2.70 -14.16 -2.37
N PHE A 233 -2.30 -13.83 -3.59
CA PHE A 233 -0.98 -13.27 -3.87
C PHE A 233 -0.94 -11.76 -3.63
N GLY A 234 -1.91 -11.05 -4.19
CA GLY A 234 -1.98 -9.59 -4.10
C GLY A 234 -2.37 -9.06 -2.72
N THR A 235 -2.88 -9.89 -1.83
CA THR A 235 -3.28 -9.42 -0.50
C THR A 235 -2.63 -10.27 0.59
N LEU A 236 -3.05 -11.52 0.75
CA LEU A 236 -2.58 -12.35 1.87
C LEU A 236 -1.06 -12.57 1.85
N LEU A 237 -0.51 -13.11 0.76
CA LEU A 237 0.91 -13.41 0.64
C LEU A 237 1.77 -12.14 0.55
N GLY A 238 1.32 -11.11 -0.17
CA GLY A 238 2.01 -9.83 -0.24
C GLY A 238 2.25 -9.25 1.16
N PHE A 239 1.20 -9.14 1.97
CA PHE A 239 1.33 -8.69 3.37
C PHE A 239 2.12 -9.65 4.24
N TYR A 240 1.90 -10.96 4.13
CA TYR A 240 2.65 -11.95 4.90
C TYR A 240 4.16 -11.88 4.64
N MET A 241 4.55 -11.81 3.38
CA MET A 241 5.96 -11.73 2.97
C MET A 241 6.59 -10.42 3.42
N TYR A 242 5.91 -9.28 3.18
CA TYR A 242 6.39 -7.97 3.62
C TYR A 242 6.58 -7.91 5.14
N LEU A 243 5.57 -8.34 5.92
CA LEU A 243 5.65 -8.33 7.38
C LEU A 243 6.71 -9.30 7.92
N THR A 244 6.87 -10.46 7.29
CA THR A 244 7.88 -11.46 7.70
C THR A 244 9.29 -10.94 7.44
N SER A 245 9.50 -10.18 6.38
CA SER A 245 10.80 -9.58 6.06
C SER A 245 11.33 -8.65 7.16
N LEU A 246 10.41 -7.95 7.86
CA LEU A 246 10.76 -7.04 8.98
C LEU A 246 11.40 -7.75 10.18
N LYS A 247 11.38 -9.11 10.23
CA LYS A 247 12.15 -9.89 11.20
C LYS A 247 13.64 -9.91 10.86
N TYR A 248 14.00 -9.69 9.61
CA TYR A 248 15.35 -9.84 9.08
C TYR A 248 15.97 -8.52 8.61
N LEU A 249 15.12 -7.55 8.25
CA LEU A 249 15.49 -6.26 7.69
C LEU A 249 15.07 -5.10 8.59
N PHE A 250 15.80 -4.00 8.50
CA PHE A 250 15.33 -2.77 9.08
C PHE A 250 14.11 -2.24 8.28
N PRO A 251 13.14 -1.58 8.96
CA PRO A 251 11.97 -1.02 8.28
C PRO A 251 12.29 -0.06 7.12
N GLN A 252 13.44 0.63 7.18
CA GLN A 252 13.90 1.51 6.10
C GLN A 252 14.30 0.70 4.86
N GLU A 253 15.04 -0.41 5.04
CA GLU A 253 15.44 -1.29 3.94
C GLU A 253 14.21 -1.91 3.26
N ALA A 254 13.25 -2.40 4.07
CA ALA A 254 12.00 -2.94 3.56
C ALA A 254 11.19 -1.88 2.80
N SER A 255 11.10 -0.64 3.31
CA SER A 255 10.40 0.45 2.64
C SER A 255 11.04 0.84 1.30
N MET A 256 12.37 0.84 1.20
CA MET A 256 13.09 1.11 -0.06
C MET A 256 12.84 0.01 -1.08
N LEU A 257 12.93 -1.25 -0.66
CA LEU A 257 12.69 -2.40 -1.53
C LEU A 257 11.20 -2.53 -1.93
N GLY A 258 10.30 -1.97 -1.13
CA GLY A 258 8.89 -1.83 -1.48
C GLY A 258 8.64 -1.08 -2.79
N CYS A 259 9.60 -0.26 -3.26
CA CYS A 259 9.54 0.37 -4.59
C CYS A 259 9.50 -0.64 -5.75
N SER A 260 9.71 -1.93 -5.51
CA SER A 260 9.45 -2.99 -6.50
C SER A 260 7.96 -3.09 -6.87
N GLU A 261 7.04 -2.64 -6.04
CA GLU A 261 5.60 -2.57 -6.34
C GLU A 261 5.29 -1.68 -7.55
N PRO A 262 5.61 -0.37 -7.57
CA PRO A 262 5.32 0.46 -8.73
C PRO A 262 6.11 0.05 -9.97
N VAL A 263 7.31 -0.50 -9.82
CA VAL A 263 8.06 -1.06 -10.95
C VAL A 263 7.31 -2.26 -11.55
N ALA A 264 6.81 -3.18 -10.72
CA ALA A 264 6.03 -4.32 -11.16
C ALA A 264 4.70 -3.89 -11.80
N ALA A 265 3.99 -2.90 -11.21
CA ALA A 265 2.74 -2.37 -11.75
C ALA A 265 2.93 -1.73 -13.13
N VAL A 266 3.94 -0.87 -13.29
CA VAL A 266 4.25 -0.24 -14.59
C VAL A 266 4.68 -1.28 -15.62
N ALA A 267 5.61 -2.16 -15.25
CA ALA A 267 6.11 -3.18 -16.17
C ALA A 267 4.99 -4.13 -16.63
N SER A 268 4.15 -4.62 -15.72
CA SER A 268 3.04 -5.52 -16.08
C SER A 268 1.93 -4.82 -16.87
N SER A 269 1.62 -3.56 -16.57
CA SER A 269 0.66 -2.77 -17.35
C SER A 269 1.12 -2.58 -18.80
N ILE A 270 2.42 -2.33 -19.02
CA ILE A 270 2.98 -2.19 -20.38
C ILE A 270 3.06 -3.54 -21.09
N LEU A 271 3.65 -4.56 -20.43
CA LEU A 271 3.99 -5.83 -21.08
C LEU A 271 2.78 -6.74 -21.28
N TRP A 272 1.81 -6.68 -20.39
CA TRP A 272 0.63 -7.56 -20.45
C TRP A 272 -0.61 -6.86 -20.99
N LEU A 273 -0.92 -5.66 -20.48
CA LEU A 273 -2.14 -4.93 -20.89
C LEU A 273 -1.90 -3.98 -22.08
N GLY A 274 -0.66 -3.85 -22.56
CA GLY A 274 -0.35 -2.98 -23.69
C GLY A 274 -0.59 -1.49 -23.41
N VAL A 275 -0.61 -1.08 -22.13
CA VAL A 275 -0.79 0.33 -21.76
C VAL A 275 0.33 1.15 -22.37
N SER A 276 -0.02 2.15 -23.19
CA SER A 276 0.95 3.07 -23.75
C SER A 276 1.57 3.94 -22.66
N PHE A 277 2.88 3.90 -22.54
CA PHE A 277 3.62 4.65 -21.53
C PHE A 277 4.67 5.52 -22.21
N GLY A 278 4.39 6.83 -22.29
CA GLY A 278 5.24 7.76 -23.01
C GLY A 278 6.54 8.10 -22.26
N LEU A 279 7.49 8.68 -22.96
CA LEU A 279 8.80 9.05 -22.41
C LEU A 279 8.68 9.99 -21.21
N TYR A 280 7.81 10.98 -21.26
CA TYR A 280 7.57 11.90 -20.14
C TYR A 280 6.91 11.20 -18.95
N GLN A 281 6.03 10.24 -19.20
CA GLN A 281 5.47 9.40 -18.11
C GLN A 281 6.56 8.56 -17.44
N ALA A 282 7.48 7.98 -18.23
CA ALA A 282 8.62 7.25 -17.70
C ALA A 282 9.54 8.14 -16.84
N ALA A 283 9.81 9.37 -17.30
CA ALA A 283 10.55 10.36 -16.52
C ALA A 283 9.79 10.74 -15.23
N GLY A 284 8.48 10.93 -15.30
CA GLY A 284 7.62 11.19 -14.14
C GLY A 284 7.65 10.06 -13.11
N ALA A 285 7.54 8.81 -13.57
CA ALA A 285 7.66 7.63 -12.72
C ALA A 285 9.04 7.55 -12.04
N ALA A 286 10.12 7.80 -12.79
CA ALA A 286 11.47 7.86 -12.25
C ALA A 286 11.62 8.94 -11.17
N CYS A 287 11.05 10.14 -11.38
CA CYS A 287 11.04 11.21 -10.37
C CYS A 287 10.34 10.76 -9.08
N ILE A 288 9.19 10.07 -9.17
CA ILE A 288 8.45 9.56 -8.01
C ILE A 288 9.28 8.50 -7.27
N LEU A 289 9.94 7.58 -7.98
CA LEU A 289 10.82 6.58 -7.37
C LEU A 289 12.02 7.22 -6.66
N VAL A 290 12.66 8.21 -7.30
CA VAL A 290 13.78 8.97 -6.68
C VAL A 290 13.30 9.74 -5.46
N MET A 291 12.10 10.34 -5.49
CA MET A 291 11.49 11.00 -4.33
C MET A 291 11.36 10.03 -3.14
N ILE A 292 10.87 8.81 -3.36
CA ILE A 292 10.74 7.81 -2.29
C ILE A 292 12.12 7.47 -1.71
N PHE A 293 13.12 7.31 -2.58
CA PHE A 293 14.50 7.05 -2.16
C PHE A 293 15.06 8.19 -1.29
N VAL A 294 14.90 9.45 -1.69
CA VAL A 294 15.34 10.64 -0.93
C VAL A 294 14.69 10.67 0.45
N LEU A 295 13.37 10.45 0.55
CA LEU A 295 12.66 10.45 1.83
C LEU A 295 13.04 9.27 2.73
N SER A 296 13.37 8.12 2.17
CA SER A 296 13.79 6.94 2.93
C SER A 296 15.17 7.13 3.58
N GLN A 297 16.10 7.77 2.89
CA GLN A 297 17.43 8.10 3.41
C GLN A 297 17.36 9.08 4.60
N LYS A 298 16.46 10.05 4.55
CA LYS A 298 16.24 11.00 5.65
C LYS A 298 15.87 10.30 6.96
N LYS A 299 14.97 9.33 6.93
CA LYS A 299 14.57 8.55 8.13
C LYS A 299 15.76 7.79 8.74
N SER A 300 16.69 7.31 7.92
CA SER A 300 17.90 6.61 8.36
C SER A 300 18.85 7.55 9.11
N ALA A 301 19.12 8.73 8.55
CA ALA A 301 20.01 9.73 9.14
C ALA A 301 19.50 10.26 10.50
N GLY A 302 18.19 10.52 10.61
CA GLY A 302 17.56 11.00 11.86
C GLY A 302 17.66 9.99 13.02
N LYS A 303 17.49 8.69 12.74
CA LYS A 303 17.64 7.63 13.76
C LYS A 303 19.09 7.42 14.19
N SER A 304 20.03 7.48 13.25
CA SER A 304 21.47 7.36 13.56
C SER A 304 21.95 8.50 14.44
N ALA A 305 21.48 9.72 14.19
CA ALA A 305 21.78 10.90 15.03
C ALA A 305 21.18 10.79 16.45
N ALA A 306 19.95 10.29 16.57
CA ALA A 306 19.29 10.07 17.87
C ALA A 306 19.98 8.99 18.70
N LEU A 307 20.42 7.89 18.09
CA LEU A 307 21.18 6.83 18.74
C LEU A 307 22.56 7.32 19.22
N LYS A 308 23.27 8.12 18.40
CA LYS A 308 24.55 8.74 18.83
C LYS A 308 24.38 9.69 19.99
N LYS A 309 23.28 10.44 20.03
CA LYS A 309 22.99 11.36 21.13
C LYS A 309 22.69 10.63 22.45
N GLN A 310 21.99 9.49 22.41
CA GLN A 310 21.75 8.64 23.59
C GLN A 310 23.05 7.98 24.12
N THR A 311 23.93 7.54 23.23
CA THR A 311 25.22 6.92 23.63
C THR A 311 26.18 7.94 24.24
N ASN A 312 26.10 9.22 23.81
CA ASN A 312 26.94 10.30 24.40
C ASN A 312 26.40 10.85 25.73
N ILE A 313 25.13 10.60 26.10
CA ILE A 313 24.55 10.98 27.40
C ILE A 313 24.85 9.92 28.48
N GLN A 314 25.18 8.69 28.06
CA GLN A 314 25.52 7.56 28.96
C GLN A 314 27.03 7.41 29.19
N ARG A 315 27.86 8.26 28.59
CA ARG A 315 29.29 8.43 28.88
C ARG A 315 29.52 9.72 29.66
#